data_12322426b4bbd358cdd86be06643b1af
#
_entry.id   12322426b4bbd358cdd86be06643b1af
#
_cell.length_a   1.000
_cell.length_b   1.000
_cell.length_c   1.000
_cell.angle_alpha   90.00
_cell.angle_beta   90.00
_cell.angle_gamma   90.00
#
_symmetry.space_group_name_H-M   'P 1'
#
loop_
_entity.id
_entity.type
_entity.pdbx_description
1 polymer ?
#
loop_
_entity_poly.entity_id
_entity_poly.type
_entity_poly.pdbx_seq_one_letter_code
_entity_poly.pdbx_strand_id
1 'polypeptide(L)'
;MALVIAGERSGAGKTTVTIALLAYLIRRGLNVQSFKVGPDYIDPMFHAFVTGRPCRNLDPVLTSESYVQKCFSRHIQDVDYALVEGVMGLFDGVSRKNQESGRHDTDTRINYRKEEGNYDFSFASTAHVAYLLNLPVLFAID
;
A
#
# COMPACT_ATOMS: atom_id res chain seq x y z
N MET A 1 1.88 3.45 -16.32
CA MET A 1 2.46 2.30 -15.60
C MET A 1 2.28 2.49 -14.10
N ALA A 2 2.01 1.43 -13.33
CA ALA A 2 1.85 1.54 -11.87
C ALA A 2 2.58 0.41 -11.16
N LEU A 3 3.10 0.67 -9.95
CA LEU A 3 3.74 -0.33 -9.11
C LEU A 3 3.61 -0.01 -7.61
N VAL A 4 3.72 -1.05 -6.78
CA VAL A 4 3.76 -0.94 -5.32
C VAL A 4 5.21 -1.05 -4.85
N ILE A 5 5.60 -0.20 -3.91
CA ILE A 5 6.90 -0.26 -3.23
C ILE A 5 6.66 -0.84 -1.83
N ALA A 6 7.16 -2.03 -1.60
CA ALA A 6 7.03 -2.75 -0.34
C ALA A 6 8.39 -2.95 0.32
N GLY A 7 8.41 -3.36 1.56
CA GLY A 7 9.63 -3.74 2.27
C GLY A 7 9.40 -4.91 3.19
N GLU A 8 10.47 -5.50 3.69
CA GLU A 8 10.41 -6.61 4.63
C GLU A 8 9.86 -6.20 6.00
N ARG A 9 10.06 -4.93 6.39
CA ARG A 9 9.67 -4.37 7.69
C ARG A 9 9.53 -2.85 7.65
N SER A 10 9.08 -2.26 8.73
CA SER A 10 9.18 -0.81 8.94
C SER A 10 10.66 -0.41 8.97
N GLY A 11 10.98 0.74 8.37
CA GLY A 11 12.36 1.24 8.29
C GLY A 11 13.23 0.63 7.18
N ALA A 12 12.73 -0.31 6.37
CA ALA A 12 13.46 -0.90 5.24
C ALA A 12 13.72 0.06 4.05
N GLY A 13 13.55 1.35 4.23
CA GLY A 13 13.86 2.36 3.21
C GLY A 13 12.76 2.60 2.16
N LYS A 14 11.55 2.07 2.34
CA LYS A 14 10.42 2.26 1.38
C LYS A 14 10.23 3.73 1.00
N THR A 15 10.10 4.61 1.98
CA THR A 15 9.86 6.04 1.75
C THR A 15 11.03 6.68 1.01
N THR A 16 12.26 6.33 1.34
CA THR A 16 13.46 6.83 0.64
C THR A 16 13.44 6.42 -0.83
N VAL A 17 13.17 5.15 -1.11
CA VAL A 17 13.07 4.62 -2.49
C VAL A 17 11.92 5.29 -3.24
N THR A 18 10.75 5.42 -2.59
CA THR A 18 9.58 6.06 -3.18
C THR A 18 9.87 7.51 -3.57
N ILE A 19 10.42 8.30 -2.65
CA ILE A 19 10.74 9.71 -2.90
C ILE A 19 11.79 9.84 -4.01
N ALA A 20 12.82 9.00 -4.02
CA ALA A 20 13.84 9.01 -5.06
C ALA A 20 13.24 8.73 -6.44
N LEU A 21 12.35 7.72 -6.55
CA LEU A 21 11.66 7.39 -7.80
C LEU A 21 10.71 8.51 -8.22
N LEU A 22 9.91 9.07 -7.31
CA LEU A 22 9.03 10.20 -7.59
C LEU A 22 9.83 11.39 -8.13
N ALA A 23 10.90 11.77 -7.44
CA ALA A 23 11.77 12.88 -7.86
C ALA A 23 12.41 12.63 -9.23
N TYR A 24 12.87 11.40 -9.48
CA TYR A 24 13.42 11.02 -10.78
C TYR A 24 12.40 11.17 -11.91
N LEU A 25 11.19 10.64 -11.74
CA LEU A 25 10.14 10.68 -12.74
C LEU A 25 9.67 12.12 -13.02
N ILE A 26 9.49 12.93 -11.97
CA ILE A 26 9.14 14.35 -12.10
C ILE A 26 10.22 15.13 -12.86
N ARG A 27 11.51 14.89 -12.54
CA ARG A 27 12.63 15.52 -13.27
C ARG A 27 12.70 15.12 -14.74
N ARG A 28 12.13 13.98 -15.10
CA ARG A 28 11.95 13.54 -16.50
C ARG A 28 10.74 14.19 -17.19
N GLY A 29 10.01 15.05 -16.51
CA GLY A 29 8.83 15.73 -17.04
C GLY A 29 7.58 14.85 -17.12
N LEU A 30 7.54 13.75 -16.35
CA LEU A 30 6.42 12.82 -16.33
C LEU A 30 5.39 13.21 -15.27
N ASN A 31 4.10 13.03 -15.59
CA ASN A 31 3.02 13.17 -14.63
C ASN A 31 2.93 11.94 -13.74
N VAL A 32 3.07 12.14 -12.43
CA VAL A 32 3.09 11.03 -11.48
C VAL A 32 2.05 11.24 -10.38
N GLN A 33 1.27 10.20 -10.11
CA GLN A 33 0.39 10.14 -8.94
C GLN A 33 0.99 9.21 -7.90
N SER A 34 1.07 9.69 -6.67
CA SER A 34 1.49 8.88 -5.53
C SER A 34 0.32 8.48 -4.65
N PHE A 35 0.46 7.30 -4.06
CA PHE A 35 -0.48 6.73 -3.09
C PHE A 35 0.29 6.17 -1.90
N LYS A 36 -0.37 6.11 -0.75
CA LYS A 36 0.14 5.48 0.47
C LYS A 36 -0.85 4.45 0.98
N VAL A 37 -0.40 3.24 1.27
CA VAL A 37 -1.22 2.22 1.92
C VAL A 37 -1.43 2.60 3.38
N GLY A 38 -2.69 2.51 3.85
CA GLY A 38 -3.06 2.79 5.23
C GLY A 38 -3.25 4.27 5.58
N PRO A 39 -3.55 4.58 6.86
CA PRO A 39 -3.88 5.91 7.34
C PRO A 39 -2.63 6.70 7.76
N ASP A 40 -1.72 6.94 6.84
CA ASP A 40 -0.50 7.71 7.07
C ASP A 40 -0.69 9.17 6.64
N TYR A 41 -0.14 10.11 7.40
CA TYR A 41 -0.21 11.54 7.12
C TYR A 41 1.15 12.17 6.87
N ILE A 42 2.25 11.52 7.29
CA ILE A 42 3.60 12.06 7.21
C ILE A 42 4.19 11.79 5.83
N ASP A 43 4.27 10.53 5.41
CA ASP A 43 4.83 10.16 4.11
C ASP A 43 4.07 10.82 2.94
N PRO A 44 2.72 10.91 2.95
CA PRO A 44 1.97 11.66 1.94
C PRO A 44 2.36 13.12 1.77
N MET A 45 2.81 13.79 2.82
CA MET A 45 3.29 15.17 2.73
C MET A 45 4.58 15.27 1.91
N PHE A 46 5.52 14.34 2.10
CA PHE A 46 6.75 14.30 1.30
C PHE A 46 6.45 13.96 -0.17
N HIS A 47 5.54 13.02 -0.41
CA HIS A 47 5.10 12.69 -1.77
C HIS A 47 4.49 13.91 -2.47
N ALA A 48 3.59 14.62 -1.77
CA ALA A 48 2.94 15.80 -2.33
C ALA A 48 3.94 16.93 -2.61
N PHE A 49 4.92 17.11 -1.73
CA PHE A 49 6.00 18.09 -1.94
C PHE A 49 6.80 17.82 -3.22
N VAL A 50 7.14 16.55 -3.46
CA VAL A 50 7.95 16.15 -4.61
C VAL A 50 7.15 16.19 -5.91
N THR A 51 5.90 15.73 -5.89
CA THR A 51 5.06 15.57 -7.09
C THR A 51 4.28 16.84 -7.46
N GLY A 52 4.10 17.75 -6.50
CA GLY A 52 3.18 18.89 -6.65
C GLY A 52 1.70 18.47 -6.66
N ARG A 53 1.38 17.20 -6.34
CA ARG A 53 0.02 16.65 -6.35
C ARG A 53 -0.29 15.99 -5.00
N PRO A 54 -1.54 16.07 -4.50
CA PRO A 54 -1.92 15.39 -3.27
C PRO A 54 -1.71 13.88 -3.37
N CYS A 55 -0.96 13.28 -2.45
CA CYS A 55 -0.89 11.85 -2.27
C CYS A 55 -2.23 11.35 -1.71
N ARG A 56 -2.67 10.17 -2.14
CA ARG A 56 -3.93 9.56 -1.68
C ARG A 56 -3.68 8.34 -0.82
N ASN A 57 -4.38 8.25 0.30
CA ASN A 57 -4.34 7.07 1.14
C ASN A 57 -5.25 5.98 0.58
N LEU A 58 -4.72 4.76 0.54
CA LEU A 58 -5.44 3.55 0.15
C LEU A 58 -5.61 2.67 1.39
N ASP A 59 -6.71 2.87 2.09
CA ASP A 59 -6.97 2.22 3.37
C ASP A 59 -8.28 1.45 3.34
N PRO A 60 -8.25 0.12 3.19
CA PRO A 60 -9.46 -0.70 3.17
C PRO A 60 -10.11 -0.87 4.54
N VAL A 61 -9.41 -0.52 5.64
CA VAL A 61 -9.98 -0.57 7.02
C VAL A 61 -10.90 0.62 7.26
N LEU A 62 -10.41 1.84 7.02
CA LEU A 62 -11.18 3.06 7.24
C LEU A 62 -12.20 3.33 6.14
N THR A 63 -12.01 2.73 4.96
CA THR A 63 -12.93 2.89 3.84
C THR A 63 -13.54 1.54 3.41
N SER A 64 -13.12 1.02 2.28
CA SER A 64 -13.47 -0.32 1.78
C SER A 64 -12.56 -0.71 0.62
N GLU A 65 -12.51 -2.00 0.29
CA GLU A 65 -11.79 -2.50 -0.90
C GLU A 65 -12.32 -1.83 -2.19
N SER A 66 -13.64 -1.70 -2.30
CA SER A 66 -14.27 -1.02 -3.45
C SER A 66 -13.90 0.46 -3.54
N TYR A 67 -13.78 1.16 -2.40
CA TYR A 67 -13.31 2.54 -2.39
C TYR A 67 -11.85 2.64 -2.81
N VAL A 68 -10.98 1.75 -2.32
CA VAL A 68 -9.56 1.71 -2.70
C VAL A 68 -9.41 1.56 -4.21
N GLN A 69 -10.14 0.61 -4.82
CA GLN A 69 -10.13 0.41 -6.28
C GLN A 69 -10.61 1.65 -7.04
N LYS A 70 -11.72 2.25 -6.61
CA LYS A 70 -12.29 3.46 -7.24
C LYS A 70 -11.36 4.66 -7.09
N CYS A 71 -10.78 4.86 -5.90
CA CYS A 71 -9.83 5.94 -5.63
C CYS A 71 -8.60 5.81 -6.54
N PHE A 72 -8.02 4.62 -6.61
CA PHE A 72 -6.88 4.35 -7.48
C PHE A 72 -7.22 4.60 -8.95
N SER A 73 -8.25 3.94 -9.47
CA SER A 73 -8.66 4.06 -10.88
C SER A 73 -8.96 5.49 -11.30
N ARG A 74 -9.58 6.28 -10.42
CA ARG A 74 -9.92 7.68 -10.70
C ARG A 74 -8.67 8.56 -10.84
N HIS A 75 -7.64 8.33 -10.02
CA HIS A 75 -6.49 9.24 -9.96
C HIS A 75 -5.33 8.85 -10.89
N ILE A 76 -5.43 7.69 -11.58
CA ILE A 76 -4.39 7.27 -12.54
C ILE A 76 -4.73 7.62 -14.01
N GLN A 77 -5.91 8.20 -14.29
CA GLN A 77 -6.38 8.40 -15.66
C GLN A 77 -5.49 9.36 -16.45
N ASP A 78 -4.99 10.42 -15.80
CA ASP A 78 -4.25 11.50 -16.45
C ASP A 78 -2.76 11.52 -16.05
N VAL A 79 -2.19 10.35 -15.74
CA VAL A 79 -0.79 10.25 -15.31
C VAL A 79 -0.02 9.19 -16.10
N ASP A 80 1.27 9.42 -16.27
CA ASP A 80 2.18 8.49 -16.93
C ASP A 80 2.54 7.33 -16.00
N TYR A 81 2.72 7.65 -14.71
CA TYR A 81 3.10 6.68 -13.68
C TYR A 81 2.30 6.86 -12.39
N ALA A 82 2.08 5.74 -11.71
CA ALA A 82 1.53 5.72 -10.35
C ALA A 82 2.44 4.89 -9.44
N LEU A 83 2.79 5.46 -8.28
CA LEU A 83 3.57 4.77 -7.26
C LEU A 83 2.73 4.63 -5.99
N VAL A 84 2.63 3.40 -5.48
CA VAL A 84 1.95 3.09 -4.23
C VAL A 84 2.99 2.71 -3.19
N GLU A 85 3.20 3.54 -2.19
CA GLU A 85 4.09 3.20 -1.08
C GLU A 85 3.36 2.33 -0.06
N GLY A 86 3.94 1.19 0.26
CA GLY A 86 3.43 0.26 1.26
C GLY A 86 3.63 0.74 2.69
N VAL A 87 2.99 0.05 3.61
CA VAL A 87 3.08 0.26 5.06
C VAL A 87 3.73 -0.95 5.72
N MET A 88 4.52 -0.74 6.77
CA MET A 88 5.20 -1.81 7.54
C MET A 88 5.88 -2.85 6.64
N GLY A 89 5.86 -4.14 6.99
CA GLY A 89 6.28 -5.22 6.11
C GLY A 89 5.19 -5.58 5.07
N LEU A 90 5.59 -6.29 4.01
CA LEU A 90 4.72 -6.62 2.87
C LEU A 90 3.41 -7.30 3.31
N PHE A 91 3.49 -8.20 4.28
CA PHE A 91 2.35 -9.00 4.75
C PHE A 91 1.77 -8.53 6.09
N ASP A 92 2.31 -7.44 6.66
CA ASP A 92 1.80 -6.89 7.91
C ASP A 92 0.46 -6.20 7.67
N GLY A 93 -0.57 -6.71 8.28
CA GLY A 93 -1.94 -6.21 8.13
C GLY A 93 -2.76 -6.41 9.40
N VAL A 94 -4.06 -6.26 9.29
CA VAL A 94 -5.00 -6.39 10.40
C VAL A 94 -5.64 -7.76 10.37
N SER A 95 -5.62 -8.48 11.50
CA SER A 95 -6.35 -9.75 11.62
C SER A 95 -7.86 -9.47 11.58
N ARG A 96 -8.58 -10.09 10.65
CA ARG A 96 -10.05 -10.15 10.72
C ARG A 96 -10.42 -11.10 11.84
N LYS A 97 -10.84 -10.57 12.99
CA LYS A 97 -11.51 -11.40 13.99
C LYS A 97 -12.83 -11.89 13.38
N ASN A 98 -12.95 -13.21 13.21
CA ASN A 98 -14.24 -13.82 12.94
C ASN A 98 -15.20 -13.33 14.04
N GLN A 99 -16.31 -12.71 13.67
CA GLN A 99 -17.36 -12.25 14.59
C GLN A 99 -18.18 -13.44 15.14
N GLU A 100 -17.52 -14.53 15.49
CA GLU A 100 -18.16 -15.64 16.22
C GLU A 100 -17.28 -16.03 17.41
N SER A 101 -17.85 -15.83 18.58
CA SER A 101 -17.38 -16.19 19.91
C SER A 101 -16.42 -15.23 20.63
N GLY A 102 -17.00 -14.59 21.66
CA GLY A 102 -16.28 -13.78 22.64
C GLY A 102 -15.25 -14.58 23.44
N ARG A 103 -14.00 -14.54 22.99
CA ARG A 103 -12.83 -14.81 23.81
C ARG A 103 -11.75 -13.81 23.45
N HIS A 104 -11.36 -13.04 24.45
CA HIS A 104 -10.16 -12.23 24.44
C HIS A 104 -8.95 -13.15 24.30
N ASP A 105 -8.25 -13.11 23.18
CA ASP A 105 -6.92 -13.67 23.09
C ASP A 105 -6.00 -12.67 22.38
N THR A 106 -4.99 -12.22 23.13
CA THR A 106 -4.00 -11.22 22.73
C THR A 106 -2.75 -11.90 22.17
N ASP A 107 -2.90 -12.82 21.22
CA ASP A 107 -1.74 -13.43 20.55
C ASP A 107 -1.74 -13.08 19.05
N THR A 108 -0.89 -12.14 18.69
CA THR A 108 -0.62 -11.68 17.32
C THR A 108 0.25 -12.68 16.55
N ARG A 109 -0.10 -13.96 16.56
CA ARG A 109 0.55 -14.94 15.69
C ARG A 109 -0.25 -15.08 14.41
N ILE A 110 0.40 -14.74 13.30
CA ILE A 110 -0.10 -14.90 11.95
C ILE A 110 -0.30 -16.40 11.68
N ASN A 111 -1.54 -16.89 11.76
CA ASN A 111 -1.89 -18.25 11.34
C ASN A 111 -2.14 -18.27 9.83
N TYR A 112 -1.15 -18.69 9.08
CA TYR A 112 -1.32 -19.04 7.67
C TYR A 112 -2.14 -20.33 7.55
N ARG A 113 -3.46 -20.25 7.44
CA ARG A 113 -4.28 -21.38 6.97
C ARG A 113 -4.34 -21.38 5.46
N LYS A 114 -3.68 -22.36 4.88
CA LYS A 114 -3.72 -22.71 3.48
C LYS A 114 -5.03 -23.43 3.20
N GLU A 115 -6.07 -22.73 2.75
CA GLU A 115 -7.19 -23.35 2.06
C GLU A 115 -6.98 -23.15 0.56
N GLU A 116 -7.18 -24.21 -0.22
CA GLU A 116 -6.88 -24.26 -1.64
C GLU A 116 -7.61 -23.10 -2.39
N GLY A 117 -6.83 -22.20 -2.98
CA GLY A 117 -7.31 -21.11 -3.83
C GLY A 117 -7.56 -19.76 -3.16
N ASN A 118 -7.45 -19.63 -1.85
CA ASN A 118 -7.60 -18.37 -1.14
C ASN A 118 -6.22 -17.95 -0.58
N TYR A 119 -5.56 -17.01 -1.23
CA TYR A 119 -4.38 -16.37 -0.67
C TYR A 119 -4.85 -15.47 0.47
N ASP A 120 -4.69 -15.96 1.71
CA ASP A 120 -4.99 -15.17 2.91
C ASP A 120 -3.84 -14.18 3.15
N PHE A 121 -3.82 -13.13 2.33
CA PHE A 121 -3.04 -11.96 2.64
C PHE A 121 -3.65 -11.33 3.89
N SER A 122 -2.84 -11.02 4.89
CA SER A 122 -3.30 -10.28 6.04
C SER A 122 -4.06 -9.02 5.58
N PHE A 123 -5.30 -8.86 6.04
CA PHE A 123 -6.20 -7.80 5.56
C PHE A 123 -5.57 -6.42 5.73
N ALA A 124 -5.71 -5.56 4.74
CA ALA A 124 -5.14 -4.21 4.69
C ALA A 124 -3.59 -4.16 4.69
N SER A 125 -2.91 -5.29 4.49
CA SER A 125 -1.47 -5.29 4.26
C SER A 125 -1.13 -4.67 2.90
N THR A 126 0.15 -4.35 2.71
CA THR A 126 0.67 -3.91 1.40
C THR A 126 0.42 -4.97 0.31
N ALA A 127 0.59 -6.26 0.64
CA ALA A 127 0.32 -7.38 -0.27
C ALA A 127 -1.17 -7.44 -0.65
N HIS A 128 -2.08 -7.23 0.30
CA HIS A 128 -3.52 -7.19 0.03
C HIS A 128 -3.88 -6.06 -0.95
N VAL A 129 -3.36 -4.85 -0.72
CA VAL A 129 -3.63 -3.72 -1.63
C VAL A 129 -3.01 -3.96 -3.01
N ALA A 130 -1.79 -4.50 -3.09
CA ALA A 130 -1.15 -4.85 -4.36
C ALA A 130 -1.97 -5.88 -5.15
N TYR A 131 -2.48 -6.92 -4.48
CA TYR A 131 -3.38 -7.91 -5.06
C TYR A 131 -4.70 -7.29 -5.54
N LEU A 132 -5.34 -6.49 -4.68
CA LEU A 132 -6.62 -5.82 -4.97
C LEU A 132 -6.55 -4.92 -6.21
N LEU A 133 -5.40 -4.26 -6.42
CA LEU A 133 -5.15 -3.37 -7.55
C LEU A 133 -4.47 -4.07 -8.73
N ASN A 134 -4.13 -5.34 -8.61
CA ASN A 134 -3.38 -6.13 -9.61
C ASN A 134 -2.09 -5.44 -10.05
N LEU A 135 -1.28 -5.01 -9.09
CA LEU A 135 -0.04 -4.27 -9.34
C LEU A 135 1.20 -5.11 -9.02
N PRO A 136 2.28 -4.94 -9.82
CA PRO A 136 3.58 -5.49 -9.48
C PRO A 136 4.17 -4.83 -8.23
N VAL A 137 5.03 -5.56 -7.53
CA VAL A 137 5.67 -5.11 -6.29
C VAL A 137 7.18 -5.00 -6.50
N LEU A 138 7.72 -3.82 -6.20
CA LEU A 138 9.16 -3.60 -5.99
C LEU A 138 9.43 -3.80 -4.50
N PHE A 139 10.26 -4.77 -4.16
CA PHE A 139 10.54 -5.16 -2.78
C PHE A 139 11.89 -4.63 -2.32
N ALA A 140 11.86 -3.74 -1.31
CA ALA A 140 13.07 -3.22 -0.67
C ALA A 140 13.49 -4.15 0.48
N ILE A 141 14.76 -4.52 0.47
CA ILE A 141 15.42 -5.36 1.48
C ILE A 141 16.53 -4.52 2.10
N ASP A 142 16.65 -4.58 3.44
CA ASP A 142 17.69 -3.91 4.20
C ASP A 142 18.73 -4.91 4.70
#